data_bbf5783f67b445bbc5211cb772ae986e
#
_entry.id   bbf5783f67b445bbc5211cb772ae986e
#
_cell.length_a   1.000
_cell.length_b   1.000
_cell.length_c   1.000
_cell.angle_alpha   90.00
_cell.angle_beta   90.00
_cell.angle_gamma   90.00
#
_symmetry.space_group_name_H-M   'P 1'
#
loop_
_entity.id
_entity.type
_entity.pdbx_description
1 polymer ?
#
loop_
_entity_poly.entity_id
_entity_poly.type
_entity_poly.pdbx_seq_one_letter_code
_entity_poly.pdbx_strand_id
1 'polypeptide(L)'
;MDSLLQQVMHRLEERKRTSTDVSFDQQVAPPSEQIFLRNGKVILRNISISLVKDLYSMEKTNAWVNWVLEGISYDVKFYFLINEQMVNFIPRMMILDWPILFVVDNESPVIASHNRIITRGEIAAKPDKSILVRYQKQFITDEAIDICNYKKIKIKIRTEENCIWRE
;
A
#
# COMPACT_ATOMS: atom_id res chain seq x y z
N MET A 1 -30.82 10.16 21.59
CA MET A 1 -29.44 10.40 21.15
C MET A 1 -28.63 9.12 20.99
N ASP A 2 -28.71 8.20 21.89
CA ASP A 2 -27.96 6.91 21.80
C ASP A 2 -28.28 6.07 20.56
N SER A 3 -29.53 6.09 20.09
CA SER A 3 -29.96 5.34 18.89
C SER A 3 -29.31 5.85 17.59
N LEU A 4 -29.16 7.16 17.41
CA LEU A 4 -28.56 7.75 16.21
C LEU A 4 -27.04 7.48 16.19
N LEU A 5 -26.40 7.63 17.35
CA LEU A 5 -24.97 7.35 17.49
C LEU A 5 -24.67 5.88 17.19
N GLN A 6 -25.49 4.96 17.73
CA GLN A 6 -25.37 3.52 17.44
C GLN A 6 -25.55 3.19 15.97
N GLN A 7 -26.53 3.83 15.29
CA GLN A 7 -26.73 3.65 13.85
C GLN A 7 -25.53 4.16 13.03
N VAL A 8 -24.97 5.31 13.39
CA VAL A 8 -23.76 5.86 12.74
C VAL A 8 -22.57 4.93 12.95
N MET A 9 -22.34 4.47 14.18
CA MET A 9 -21.27 3.53 14.50
C MET A 9 -21.40 2.22 13.71
N HIS A 10 -22.61 1.67 13.65
CA HIS A 10 -22.88 0.45 12.87
C HIS A 10 -22.56 0.63 11.38
N ARG A 11 -23.02 1.73 10.77
CA ARG A 11 -22.71 2.03 9.37
C ARG A 11 -21.22 2.21 9.10
N LEU A 12 -20.49 2.83 10.03
CA LEU A 12 -19.03 2.98 9.91
C LEU A 12 -18.30 1.63 10.01
N GLU A 13 -18.76 0.73 10.88
CA GLU A 13 -18.22 -0.61 10.98
C GLU A 13 -18.51 -1.46 9.75
N GLU A 14 -19.73 -1.40 9.21
CA GLU A 14 -20.08 -2.05 7.95
C GLU A 14 -19.20 -1.54 6.81
N ARG A 15 -19.05 -0.22 6.68
CA ARG A 15 -18.20 0.41 5.66
C ARG A 15 -16.76 -0.10 5.73
N LYS A 16 -16.18 -0.26 6.92
CA LYS A 16 -14.81 -0.79 7.09
C LYS A 16 -14.63 -2.20 6.54
N ARG A 17 -15.71 -2.99 6.47
CA ARG A 17 -15.68 -4.36 5.98
C ARG A 17 -15.91 -4.47 4.47
N THR A 18 -16.51 -3.45 3.87
CA THR A 18 -16.83 -3.44 2.44
C THR A 18 -15.64 -3.00 1.59
N SER A 19 -15.48 -3.66 0.46
CA SER A 19 -14.45 -3.34 -0.53
C SER A 19 -15.05 -3.24 -1.93
N THR A 20 -14.40 -2.46 -2.78
CA THR A 20 -14.75 -2.36 -4.19
C THR A 20 -13.50 -2.48 -5.06
N ASP A 21 -13.66 -3.08 -6.24
CA ASP A 21 -12.63 -3.19 -7.26
C ASP A 21 -12.78 -2.05 -8.27
N VAL A 22 -11.67 -1.38 -8.56
CA VAL A 22 -11.57 -0.32 -9.57
C VAL A 22 -10.39 -0.60 -10.47
N SER A 23 -10.58 -0.50 -11.78
CA SER A 23 -9.49 -0.61 -12.75
C SER A 23 -9.01 0.78 -13.15
N PHE A 24 -7.70 1.00 -13.02
CA PHE A 24 -7.06 2.22 -13.48
C PHE A 24 -7.00 2.25 -15.02
N ASP A 25 -7.40 3.36 -15.60
CA ASP A 25 -7.18 3.68 -17.01
C ASP A 25 -6.86 5.17 -17.12
N GLN A 26 -5.71 5.48 -17.68
CA GLN A 26 -5.24 6.86 -17.80
C GLN A 26 -6.15 7.72 -18.67
N GLN A 27 -6.88 7.12 -19.62
CA GLN A 27 -7.76 7.82 -20.56
C GLN A 27 -9.19 8.01 -20.04
N VAL A 28 -9.52 7.36 -18.93
CA VAL A 28 -10.86 7.38 -18.33
C VAL A 28 -10.81 8.11 -17.01
N ALA A 29 -11.82 8.93 -16.73
CA ALA A 29 -11.94 9.58 -15.43
C ALA A 29 -12.17 8.53 -14.31
N PRO A 30 -11.65 8.78 -13.08
CA PRO A 30 -11.92 7.90 -11.96
C PRO A 30 -13.42 7.85 -11.61
N PRO A 31 -13.87 6.81 -10.91
CA PRO A 31 -15.25 6.71 -10.46
C PRO A 31 -15.65 7.85 -9.52
N SER A 32 -16.96 8.03 -9.33
CA SER A 32 -17.48 9.01 -8.37
C SER A 32 -16.98 8.73 -6.94
N GLU A 33 -16.69 9.79 -6.21
CA GLU A 33 -16.27 9.75 -4.81
C GLU A 33 -17.30 9.11 -3.86
N GLN A 34 -18.55 8.96 -4.31
CA GLN A 34 -19.59 8.28 -3.53
C GLN A 34 -19.23 6.85 -3.13
N ILE A 35 -18.32 6.20 -3.89
CA ILE A 35 -17.84 4.86 -3.52
C ILE A 35 -17.10 4.86 -2.18
N PHE A 36 -16.45 5.97 -1.80
CA PHE A 36 -15.73 6.11 -0.54
C PHE A 36 -16.69 6.19 0.67
N LEU A 37 -17.91 6.64 0.47
CA LEU A 37 -18.92 6.67 1.52
C LEU A 37 -19.44 5.26 1.86
N ARG A 38 -19.37 4.34 0.90
CA ARG A 38 -19.90 2.98 1.03
C ARG A 38 -18.84 1.94 1.32
N ASN A 39 -17.60 2.20 0.90
CA ASN A 39 -16.51 1.22 0.98
C ASN A 39 -15.32 1.80 1.75
N GLY A 40 -14.86 1.06 2.75
CA GLY A 40 -13.66 1.38 3.51
C GLY A 40 -12.37 0.88 2.87
N LYS A 41 -12.50 0.06 1.82
CA LYS A 41 -11.35 -0.51 1.08
C LYS A 41 -11.59 -0.37 -0.42
N VAL A 42 -10.56 0.03 -1.14
CA VAL A 42 -10.55 0.09 -2.60
C VAL A 42 -9.38 -0.72 -3.13
N ILE A 43 -9.69 -1.67 -4.00
CA ILE A 43 -8.69 -2.47 -4.70
C ILE A 43 -8.51 -1.85 -6.08
N LEU A 44 -7.34 -1.28 -6.33
CA LEU A 44 -7.02 -0.62 -7.60
C LEU A 44 -6.13 -1.54 -8.45
N ARG A 45 -6.63 -1.87 -9.64
CA ARG A 45 -5.97 -2.75 -10.61
C ARG A 45 -5.38 -1.98 -11.79
N ASN A 46 -4.51 -2.63 -12.54
CA ASN A 46 -3.90 -2.11 -13.78
C ASN A 46 -3.11 -0.81 -13.59
N ILE A 47 -2.50 -0.65 -12.44
CA ILE A 47 -1.73 0.54 -12.09
C ILE A 47 -0.50 0.66 -12.97
N SER A 48 -0.20 1.88 -13.43
CA SER A 48 1.04 2.22 -14.10
C SER A 48 2.10 2.76 -13.13
N ILE A 49 3.36 2.63 -13.49
CA ILE A 49 4.48 3.27 -12.77
C ILE A 49 4.30 4.80 -12.78
N SER A 50 3.81 5.35 -13.88
CA SER A 50 3.52 6.78 -13.99
C SER A 50 2.53 7.26 -12.94
N LEU A 51 1.45 6.50 -12.69
CA LEU A 51 0.49 6.83 -11.63
C LEU A 51 1.16 6.84 -10.25
N VAL A 52 2.01 5.86 -9.95
CA VAL A 52 2.73 5.80 -8.68
C VAL A 52 3.64 7.02 -8.52
N LYS A 53 4.35 7.41 -9.58
CA LYS A 53 5.21 8.60 -9.58
C LYS A 53 4.39 9.87 -9.35
N ASP A 54 3.32 10.06 -10.11
CA ASP A 54 2.45 11.23 -10.02
C ASP A 54 1.82 11.34 -8.62
N LEU A 55 1.40 10.21 -8.06
CA LEU A 55 0.83 10.14 -6.72
C LEU A 55 1.87 10.50 -5.66
N TYR A 56 3.09 9.95 -5.75
CA TYR A 56 4.18 10.29 -4.84
C TYR A 56 4.56 11.77 -4.89
N SER A 57 4.54 12.35 -6.09
CA SER A 57 4.79 13.78 -6.31
C SER A 57 3.58 14.67 -6.01
N MET A 58 2.44 14.09 -5.65
CA MET A 58 1.16 14.80 -5.43
C MET A 58 0.76 15.68 -6.63
N GLU A 59 0.86 15.14 -7.85
CA GLU A 59 0.56 15.85 -9.09
C GLU A 59 -0.95 16.15 -9.21
N LYS A 60 -1.34 17.36 -8.84
CA LYS A 60 -2.75 17.79 -8.75
C LYS A 60 -3.47 17.89 -10.08
N THR A 61 -2.75 17.91 -11.19
CA THR A 61 -3.36 17.92 -12.53
C THR A 61 -3.88 16.53 -12.95
N ASN A 62 -3.43 15.49 -12.27
CA ASN A 62 -3.88 14.12 -12.53
C ASN A 62 -5.15 13.81 -11.71
N ALA A 63 -6.27 13.58 -12.42
CA ALA A 63 -7.56 13.29 -11.77
C ALA A 63 -7.53 12.03 -10.87
N TRP A 64 -6.77 11.01 -11.26
CA TRP A 64 -6.62 9.79 -10.47
C TRP A 64 -5.84 10.01 -9.18
N VAL A 65 -4.82 10.89 -9.22
CA VAL A 65 -4.09 11.30 -8.01
C VAL A 65 -5.02 11.99 -7.04
N ASN A 66 -5.80 12.96 -7.51
CA ASN A 66 -6.78 13.66 -6.67
C ASN A 66 -7.80 12.70 -6.08
N TRP A 67 -8.28 11.75 -6.86
CA TRP A 67 -9.24 10.74 -6.43
C TRP A 67 -8.68 9.82 -5.33
N VAL A 68 -7.43 9.36 -5.46
CA VAL A 68 -6.78 8.56 -4.41
C VAL A 68 -6.58 9.39 -3.15
N LEU A 69 -6.10 10.63 -3.26
CA LEU A 69 -5.90 11.51 -2.12
C LEU A 69 -7.22 11.83 -1.40
N GLU A 70 -8.30 12.02 -2.16
CA GLU A 70 -9.65 12.19 -1.61
C GLU A 70 -10.10 10.94 -0.84
N GLY A 71 -9.93 9.75 -1.42
CA GLY A 71 -10.22 8.49 -0.73
C GLY A 71 -9.44 8.32 0.57
N ILE A 72 -8.17 8.73 0.59
CA ILE A 72 -7.35 8.75 1.81
C ILE A 72 -7.95 9.71 2.85
N SER A 73 -8.45 10.87 2.44
CA SER A 73 -9.10 11.82 3.34
C SER A 73 -10.39 11.27 3.97
N TYR A 74 -11.06 10.33 3.30
CA TYR A 74 -12.21 9.55 3.81
C TYR A 74 -11.80 8.31 4.63
N ASP A 75 -10.52 8.16 4.98
CA ASP A 75 -10.01 6.98 5.69
C ASP A 75 -10.22 5.65 4.92
N VAL A 76 -10.13 5.71 3.60
CA VAL A 76 -10.17 4.53 2.74
C VAL A 76 -8.78 3.91 2.68
N LYS A 77 -8.71 2.59 2.86
CA LYS A 77 -7.50 1.80 2.60
C LYS A 77 -7.44 1.39 1.14
N PHE A 78 -6.36 1.78 0.48
CA PHE A 78 -6.10 1.36 -0.89
C PHE A 78 -5.23 0.10 -0.93
N TYR A 79 -5.61 -0.82 -1.80
CA TYR A 79 -4.82 -2.00 -2.17
C TYR A 79 -4.47 -1.85 -3.65
N PHE A 80 -3.20 -1.64 -3.92
CA PHE A 80 -2.69 -1.49 -5.28
C PHE A 80 -2.14 -2.82 -5.76
N LEU A 81 -2.84 -3.42 -6.73
CA LEU A 81 -2.40 -4.68 -7.32
C LEU A 81 -1.38 -4.41 -8.41
N ILE A 82 -0.20 -4.94 -8.24
CA ILE A 82 0.96 -4.72 -9.10
C ILE A 82 1.60 -6.04 -9.51
N ASN A 83 2.45 -6.01 -10.51
CA ASN A 83 3.35 -7.12 -10.81
C ASN A 83 4.68 -6.98 -10.04
N GLU A 84 5.45 -8.06 -9.96
CA GLU A 84 6.69 -8.09 -9.18
C GLU A 84 7.74 -7.09 -9.70
N GLN A 85 7.77 -6.82 -10.99
CA GLN A 85 8.72 -5.88 -11.61
C GLN A 85 8.48 -4.44 -11.13
N MET A 86 7.23 -4.06 -10.89
CA MET A 86 6.87 -2.73 -10.40
C MET A 86 7.40 -2.45 -9.00
N VAL A 87 7.64 -3.47 -8.19
CA VAL A 87 8.15 -3.31 -6.81
C VAL A 87 9.43 -2.47 -6.79
N ASN A 88 10.29 -2.62 -7.81
CA ASN A 88 11.53 -1.87 -7.89
C ASN A 88 11.35 -0.36 -8.11
N PHE A 89 10.17 0.05 -8.54
CA PHE A 89 9.85 1.45 -8.86
C PHE A 89 8.97 2.13 -7.80
N ILE A 90 8.53 1.41 -6.78
CA ILE A 90 7.71 1.99 -5.71
C ILE A 90 8.62 2.66 -4.69
N PRO A 91 8.42 3.94 -4.38
CA PRO A 91 9.18 4.61 -3.31
C PRO A 91 9.00 3.88 -1.98
N ARG A 92 10.11 3.63 -1.29
CA ARG A 92 10.07 2.93 0.02
C ARG A 92 9.23 3.69 1.04
N MET A 93 9.23 5.02 0.98
CA MET A 93 8.38 5.86 1.84
C MET A 93 6.89 5.63 1.62
N MET A 94 6.44 5.34 0.40
CA MET A 94 5.04 4.98 0.17
C MET A 94 4.67 3.64 0.82
N ILE A 95 5.59 2.68 0.78
CA ILE A 95 5.38 1.37 1.42
C ILE A 95 5.28 1.52 2.94
N LEU A 96 6.09 2.40 3.53
CA LEU A 96 6.17 2.60 4.97
C LEU A 96 5.03 3.42 5.55
N ASP A 97 4.73 4.57 4.93
CA ASP A 97 3.98 5.65 5.59
C ASP A 97 2.63 5.95 4.94
N TRP A 98 2.41 5.52 3.71
CA TRP A 98 1.16 5.79 3.03
C TRP A 98 0.09 4.73 3.37
N PRO A 99 -1.20 5.10 3.45
CA PRO A 99 -2.29 4.17 3.67
C PRO A 99 -2.64 3.36 2.41
N ILE A 100 -1.62 2.90 1.72
CA ILE A 100 -1.67 2.11 0.49
C ILE A 100 -0.88 0.83 0.72
N LEU A 101 -1.51 -0.31 0.51
CA LEU A 101 -0.84 -1.60 0.50
C LEU A 101 -0.63 -2.05 -0.95
N PHE A 102 0.62 -2.21 -1.33
CA PHE A 102 0.98 -2.81 -2.62
C PHE A 102 0.97 -4.33 -2.49
N VAL A 103 0.29 -5.00 -3.41
CA VAL A 103 0.16 -6.47 -3.41
C VAL A 103 0.58 -7.00 -4.78
N VAL A 104 1.56 -7.89 -4.78
CA VAL A 104 2.08 -8.53 -5.99
C VAL A 104 1.28 -9.80 -6.27
N ASP A 105 0.85 -9.95 -7.52
CA ASP A 105 0.14 -11.14 -8.03
C ASP A 105 -1.04 -11.59 -7.16
N ASN A 106 -1.74 -10.63 -6.56
CA ASN A 106 -2.90 -10.83 -5.66
C ASN A 106 -2.58 -11.63 -4.37
N GLU A 107 -1.33 -11.90 -4.07
CA GLU A 107 -0.95 -12.78 -2.96
C GLU A 107 0.11 -12.21 -2.03
N SER A 108 1.08 -11.48 -2.56
CA SER A 108 2.29 -11.09 -1.85
C SER A 108 2.27 -9.60 -1.49
N PRO A 109 1.98 -9.23 -0.23
CA PRO A 109 2.06 -7.84 0.20
C PRO A 109 3.51 -7.35 0.20
N VAL A 110 3.69 -6.11 -0.24
CA VAL A 110 4.99 -5.42 -0.21
C VAL A 110 5.12 -4.71 1.12
N ILE A 111 6.19 -4.98 1.85
CA ILE A 111 6.46 -4.46 3.19
C ILE A 111 7.86 -3.83 3.27
N ALA A 112 8.04 -2.96 4.23
CA ALA A 112 9.33 -2.37 4.56
C ALA A 112 9.43 -2.16 6.08
N SER A 113 10.59 -1.75 6.55
CA SER A 113 10.85 -1.45 7.95
C SER A 113 11.47 -0.06 8.11
N HIS A 114 11.06 0.67 9.15
CA HIS A 114 11.73 1.91 9.58
C HIS A 114 13.02 1.63 10.35
N ASN A 115 13.15 0.44 10.92
CA ASN A 115 14.27 0.09 11.79
C ASN A 115 15.56 -0.10 11.00
N ARG A 116 16.67 0.41 11.55
CA ARG A 116 17.99 0.15 11.00
C ARG A 116 18.39 -1.32 11.11
N ILE A 117 17.93 -1.98 12.17
CA ILE A 117 18.12 -3.40 12.43
C ILE A 117 16.76 -4.08 12.37
N ILE A 118 16.58 -4.97 11.40
CA ILE A 118 15.36 -5.73 11.21
C ILE A 118 15.52 -7.04 12.00
N THR A 119 14.66 -7.22 12.98
CA THR A 119 14.75 -8.34 13.93
C THR A 119 13.77 -9.46 13.61
N ARG A 120 14.03 -10.64 14.20
CA ARG A 120 13.13 -11.80 14.15
C ARG A 120 11.70 -11.44 14.55
N GLY A 121 11.51 -10.70 15.65
CA GLY A 121 10.18 -10.35 16.16
C GLY A 121 9.39 -9.50 15.17
N GLU A 122 10.05 -8.58 14.51
CA GLU A 122 9.43 -7.75 13.46
C GLU A 122 8.97 -8.60 12.26
N ILE A 123 9.83 -9.49 11.76
CA ILE A 123 9.50 -10.34 10.62
C ILE A 123 8.43 -11.37 10.97
N ALA A 124 8.46 -11.93 12.17
CA ALA A 124 7.44 -12.89 12.63
C ALA A 124 6.02 -12.31 12.58
N ALA A 125 5.87 -11.00 12.81
CA ALA A 125 4.58 -10.30 12.76
C ALA A 125 4.10 -9.98 11.33
N LYS A 126 4.94 -10.13 10.30
CA LYS A 126 4.57 -9.85 8.92
C LYS A 126 3.82 -11.03 8.27
N PRO A 127 2.96 -10.77 7.27
CA PRO A 127 2.28 -11.84 6.54
C PRO A 127 3.27 -12.78 5.83
N ASP A 128 2.88 -14.04 5.67
CA ASP A 128 3.61 -14.99 4.85
C ASP A 128 3.64 -14.55 3.38
N LYS A 129 4.65 -14.99 2.66
CA LYS A 129 4.87 -14.67 1.23
C LYS A 129 5.00 -13.16 0.93
N SER A 130 5.25 -12.32 1.94
CA SER A 130 5.52 -10.90 1.73
C SER A 130 6.78 -10.67 0.90
N ILE A 131 6.87 -9.47 0.33
CA ILE A 131 8.09 -8.96 -0.30
C ILE A 131 8.63 -7.85 0.58
N LEU A 132 9.75 -8.11 1.25
CA LEU A 132 10.43 -7.14 2.10
C LEU A 132 11.37 -6.29 1.26
N VAL A 133 11.05 -5.01 1.13
CA VAL A 133 11.93 -4.02 0.50
C VAL A 133 12.78 -3.37 1.58
N ARG A 134 14.08 -3.62 1.56
CA ARG A 134 15.01 -3.02 2.50
C ARG A 134 16.03 -2.12 1.80
N TYR A 135 16.49 -1.13 2.53
CA TYR A 135 17.64 -0.31 2.14
C TYR A 135 18.95 -1.03 2.43
N GLN A 136 19.93 -0.90 1.54
CA GLN A 136 21.21 -1.63 1.65
C GLN A 136 21.93 -1.43 2.99
N LYS A 137 21.77 -0.26 3.63
CA LYS A 137 22.40 0.04 4.93
C LYS A 137 21.58 -0.45 6.13
N GLN A 138 20.39 -1.02 5.92
CA GLN A 138 19.68 -1.72 6.98
C GLN A 138 20.30 -3.10 7.18
N PHE A 139 20.50 -3.45 8.44
CA PHE A 139 20.95 -4.79 8.82
C PHE A 139 19.75 -5.69 9.10
N ILE A 140 19.82 -6.93 8.70
CA ILE A 140 18.83 -7.96 9.03
C ILE A 140 19.53 -9.06 9.81
N THR A 141 18.98 -9.46 10.97
CA THR A 141 19.58 -10.49 11.81
C THR A 141 19.46 -11.87 11.17
N ASP A 142 20.37 -12.79 11.50
CA ASP A 142 20.34 -14.15 10.96
C ASP A 142 19.02 -14.87 11.32
N GLU A 143 18.54 -14.69 12.56
CA GLU A 143 17.26 -15.23 13.00
C GLU A 143 16.08 -14.64 12.21
N ALA A 144 16.16 -13.35 11.81
CA ALA A 144 15.17 -12.75 10.95
C ALA A 144 15.19 -13.33 9.53
N ILE A 145 16.38 -13.63 9.00
CA ILE A 145 16.53 -14.31 7.71
C ILE A 145 15.92 -15.73 7.76
N ASP A 146 16.15 -16.46 8.84
CA ASP A 146 15.55 -17.79 9.02
C ASP A 146 14.02 -17.73 9.01
N ILE A 147 13.43 -16.72 9.68
CA ILE A 147 11.99 -16.52 9.65
C ILE A 147 11.51 -16.12 8.25
N CYS A 148 12.25 -15.27 7.52
CA CYS A 148 11.92 -14.95 6.13
C CYS A 148 11.85 -16.22 5.27
N ASN A 149 12.82 -17.12 5.39
CA ASN A 149 12.84 -18.37 4.67
C ASN A 149 11.64 -19.26 5.04
N TYR A 150 11.35 -19.41 6.33
CA TYR A 150 10.19 -20.16 6.81
C TYR A 150 8.86 -19.63 6.28
N LYS A 151 8.67 -18.31 6.33
CA LYS A 151 7.46 -17.62 5.87
C LYS A 151 7.42 -17.36 4.38
N LYS A 152 8.43 -17.79 3.62
CA LYS A 152 8.60 -17.55 2.18
C LYS A 152 8.59 -16.06 1.83
N ILE A 153 9.16 -15.22 2.70
CA ILE A 153 9.31 -13.80 2.45
C ILE A 153 10.52 -13.57 1.56
N LYS A 154 10.30 -12.92 0.43
CA LYS A 154 11.38 -12.50 -0.48
C LYS A 154 11.97 -11.18 -0.01
N ILE A 155 13.29 -11.04 -0.05
CA ILE A 155 13.99 -9.81 0.29
C ILE A 155 14.46 -9.12 -0.98
N LYS A 156 14.06 -7.86 -1.16
CA LYS A 156 14.57 -6.98 -2.23
C LYS A 156 15.39 -5.85 -1.62
N ILE A 157 16.60 -5.68 -2.12
CA ILE A 157 17.54 -4.67 -1.61
C ILE A 157 17.52 -3.46 -2.53
N ARG A 158 17.39 -2.26 -1.94
CA ARG A 158 17.47 -0.97 -2.61
C ARG A 158 18.76 -0.26 -2.27
N THR A 159 19.30 0.45 -3.23
CA THR A 159 20.47 1.34 -3.04
C THR A 159 20.05 2.71 -2.52
N GLU A 160 18.89 3.17 -2.92
CA GLU A 160 18.26 4.40 -2.44
C GLU A 160 17.51 4.16 -1.11
N GLU A 161 17.57 5.13 -0.21
CA GLU A 161 16.95 5.01 1.11
C GLU A 161 15.44 5.11 1.04
N ASN A 162 14.92 6.10 0.36
CA ASN A 162 13.50 6.47 0.41
C ASN A 162 12.81 6.44 -0.95
N CYS A 163 13.39 7.08 -1.95
CA CYS A 163 12.74 7.34 -3.23
C CYS A 163 13.71 7.26 -4.40
N ILE A 164 13.33 6.50 -5.42
CA ILE A 164 14.07 6.38 -6.68
C ILE A 164 13.89 7.60 -7.61
N TRP A 165 12.91 8.46 -7.32
CA TRP A 165 12.56 9.63 -8.13
C TRP A 165 13.27 10.91 -7.67
N ARG A 166 14.22 10.82 -6.77
CA ARG A 166 15.04 11.99 -6.38
C ARG A 166 15.92 12.40 -7.56
N GLU A 167 15.76 13.65 -7.95
CA GLU A 167 16.71 14.36 -8.82
C GLU A 167 17.99 14.73 -8.04
#